data_170346c09b3d2602b12dd852bd8b0745
#
_entry.id   170346c09b3d2602b12dd852bd8b0745
#
_cell.length_a   1.000
_cell.length_b   1.000
_cell.length_c   1.000
_cell.angle_alpha   90.00
_cell.angle_beta   90.00
_cell.angle_gamma   90.00
#
_symmetry.space_group_name_H-M   'P 1'
#
loop_
_entity.id
_entity.type
_entity.pdbx_description
1 polymer ?
#
loop_
_entity_poly.entity_id
_entity_poly.type
_entity_poly.pdbx_seq_one_letter_code
_entity_poly.pdbx_strand_id
1 'polypeptide(L)'
;MSFFVRIEEELKLDYSDVLFRPKRSTLKSRKDVNLLRTYRFKYSKNEWSGIPIMAANMDGVGELSIAGKLSEHGMITCLTKQHDVKKIKQNKNIKKIYQNIALSVGIKKEDFANLDKVLKEFSFFKFICIDVANGYSEHFTNFVKSVRDKYPTKL
;
A
#
# COMPACT_ATOMS: atom_id res chain seq x y z
N MET A 1 5.15 -19.08 -36.20
CA MET A 1 5.52 -19.10 -34.79
C MET A 1 4.48 -19.91 -34.03
N SER A 2 4.84 -21.11 -33.57
CA SER A 2 3.90 -21.97 -32.83
C SER A 2 3.84 -21.47 -31.40
N PHE A 3 2.68 -20.97 -30.98
CA PHE A 3 2.43 -20.66 -29.58
C PHE A 3 2.13 -21.97 -28.86
N PHE A 4 3.09 -22.48 -28.12
CA PHE A 4 2.80 -23.58 -27.20
C PHE A 4 2.07 -23.01 -25.99
N VAL A 5 0.78 -23.36 -25.87
CA VAL A 5 0.03 -23.12 -24.64
C VAL A 5 0.54 -24.12 -23.61
N ARG A 6 1.14 -23.62 -22.53
CA ARG A 6 1.53 -24.45 -21.39
C ARG A 6 0.36 -24.57 -20.43
N ILE A 7 -0.07 -25.78 -20.19
CA ILE A 7 -1.05 -26.10 -19.15
C ILE A 7 -0.27 -26.54 -17.91
N GLU A 8 -0.52 -25.89 -16.78
CA GLU A 8 0.03 -26.27 -15.48
C GLU A 8 -1.01 -27.07 -14.71
N GLU A 9 -0.66 -28.29 -14.30
CA GLU A 9 -1.55 -29.18 -13.56
C GLU A 9 -1.51 -28.95 -12.04
N GLU A 10 -0.74 -27.97 -11.59
CA GLU A 10 -0.66 -27.62 -10.18
C GLU A 10 -2.00 -27.13 -9.65
N LEU A 11 -2.39 -27.63 -8.47
CA LEU A 11 -3.59 -27.17 -7.78
C LEU A 11 -3.46 -25.69 -7.41
N LYS A 12 -4.36 -24.86 -7.93
CA LYS A 12 -4.47 -23.43 -7.59
C LYS A 12 -5.68 -23.27 -6.68
N LEU A 13 -5.43 -22.90 -5.42
CA LEU A 13 -6.47 -22.73 -4.40
C LEU A 13 -6.96 -21.28 -4.36
N ASP A 14 -8.25 -21.10 -4.20
CA ASP A 14 -8.88 -19.82 -3.87
C ASP A 14 -9.31 -19.80 -2.39
N TYR A 15 -9.77 -18.66 -1.90
CA TYR A 15 -10.25 -18.51 -0.51
C TYR A 15 -11.43 -19.42 -0.19
N SER A 16 -12.27 -19.76 -1.17
CA SER A 16 -13.35 -20.72 -1.04
C SER A 16 -12.91 -22.17 -0.79
N ASP A 17 -11.66 -22.47 -1.13
CA ASP A 17 -11.09 -23.84 -1.06
C ASP A 17 -10.35 -24.10 0.25
N VAL A 18 -10.23 -23.11 1.12
CA VAL A 18 -9.41 -23.20 2.34
C VAL A 18 -10.17 -22.75 3.59
N LEU A 19 -9.82 -23.35 4.71
CA LEU A 19 -10.32 -22.99 6.03
C LEU A 19 -9.17 -22.78 7.00
N PHE A 20 -9.37 -21.91 8.01
CA PHE A 20 -8.42 -21.79 9.09
C PHE A 20 -8.40 -23.10 9.93
N ARG A 21 -7.21 -23.69 10.06
CA ARG A 21 -7.03 -24.81 10.98
C ARG A 21 -7.08 -24.31 12.42
N PRO A 22 -7.97 -24.85 13.27
CA PRO A 22 -8.01 -24.51 14.69
C PRO A 22 -6.66 -24.77 15.37
N LYS A 23 -6.22 -23.86 16.21
CA LYS A 23 -5.02 -24.00 17.02
C LYS A 23 -5.35 -23.73 18.49
N ARG A 24 -4.59 -24.35 19.40
CA ARG A 24 -4.67 -24.00 20.82
C ARG A 24 -4.37 -22.53 21.02
N SER A 25 -5.16 -21.88 21.87
CA SER A 25 -4.95 -20.53 22.31
C SER A 25 -4.85 -20.45 23.81
N THR A 26 -3.97 -19.61 24.32
CA THR A 26 -3.88 -19.24 25.74
C THR A 26 -4.75 -18.04 26.08
N LEU A 27 -5.34 -17.41 25.07
CA LEU A 27 -6.20 -16.24 25.24
C LEU A 27 -7.56 -16.66 25.82
N LYS A 28 -8.04 -15.92 26.80
CA LYS A 28 -9.34 -16.16 27.47
C LYS A 28 -10.49 -15.39 26.80
N SER A 29 -10.19 -14.28 26.15
CA SER A 29 -11.18 -13.41 25.54
C SER A 29 -10.70 -12.88 24.18
N ARG A 30 -11.63 -12.53 23.29
CA ARG A 30 -11.34 -11.78 22.05
C ARG A 30 -10.68 -10.43 22.34
N LYS A 31 -10.96 -9.83 23.50
CA LYS A 31 -10.36 -8.56 23.94
C LYS A 31 -8.87 -8.66 24.22
N ASP A 32 -8.38 -9.87 24.48
CA ASP A 32 -6.95 -10.13 24.74
C ASP A 32 -6.13 -10.23 23.45
N VAL A 33 -6.78 -10.19 22.29
CA VAL A 33 -6.10 -10.30 20.99
C VAL A 33 -5.41 -8.98 20.66
N ASN A 34 -4.08 -9.03 20.52
CA ASN A 34 -3.30 -7.90 20.01
C ASN A 34 -3.09 -8.05 18.50
N LEU A 35 -3.67 -7.12 17.73
CA LEU A 35 -3.56 -7.08 16.27
C LEU A 35 -2.35 -6.30 15.77
N LEU A 36 -1.65 -5.56 16.64
CA LEU A 36 -0.48 -4.77 16.24
C LEU A 36 0.65 -5.67 15.76
N ARG A 37 1.26 -5.29 14.68
CA ARG A 37 2.43 -5.95 14.09
C ARG A 37 3.47 -4.92 13.71
N THR A 38 4.74 -5.28 13.83
CA THR A 38 5.86 -4.46 13.38
C THR A 38 6.52 -5.15 12.20
N TYR A 39 6.69 -4.42 11.12
CA TYR A 39 7.36 -4.88 9.90
C TYR A 39 8.61 -4.06 9.64
N ARG A 40 9.73 -4.75 9.41
CA ARG A 40 10.96 -4.15 8.91
C ARG A 40 11.10 -4.46 7.43
N PHE A 41 11.12 -3.43 6.61
CA PHE A 41 11.12 -3.57 5.16
C PHE A 41 12.52 -3.86 4.62
N LYS A 42 12.62 -4.88 3.78
CA LYS A 42 13.88 -5.45 3.29
C LYS A 42 14.79 -4.41 2.62
N TYR A 43 14.23 -3.55 1.78
CA TYR A 43 15.02 -2.63 0.95
C TYR A 43 15.25 -1.27 1.60
N SER A 44 14.23 -0.63 2.12
CA SER A 44 14.34 0.67 2.77
C SER A 44 14.95 0.62 4.17
N LYS A 45 14.97 -0.57 4.81
CA LYS A 45 15.34 -0.80 6.22
C LYS A 45 14.47 -0.04 7.24
N ASN A 46 13.46 0.67 6.79
CA ASN A 46 12.50 1.35 7.65
C ASN A 46 11.56 0.35 8.32
N GLU A 47 10.98 0.79 9.42
CA GLU A 47 9.97 0.03 10.16
C GLU A 47 8.62 0.77 10.14
N TRP A 48 7.57 -0.04 10.20
CA TRP A 48 6.21 0.42 10.44
C TRP A 48 5.53 -0.52 11.42
N SER A 49 4.77 0.05 12.35
CA SER A 49 3.98 -0.70 13.34
C SER A 49 2.52 -0.26 13.25
N GLY A 50 1.62 -1.22 13.18
CA GLY A 50 0.19 -0.96 13.09
C GLY A 50 -0.62 -2.24 12.92
N ILE A 51 -1.91 -2.10 12.66
CA ILE A 51 -2.76 -3.20 12.24
C ILE A 51 -2.57 -3.40 10.74
N PRO A 52 -2.17 -4.60 10.26
CA PRO A 52 -1.80 -4.84 8.86
C PRO A 52 -3.03 -4.96 7.96
N ILE A 53 -3.84 -3.91 7.96
CA ILE A 53 -4.98 -3.73 7.06
C ILE A 53 -4.74 -2.45 6.28
N MET A 54 -4.97 -2.53 4.97
CA MET A 54 -4.76 -1.43 4.05
C MET A 54 -6.02 -1.18 3.24
N ALA A 55 -6.56 0.04 3.33
CA ALA A 55 -7.66 0.46 2.47
C ALA A 55 -7.15 0.70 1.05
N ALA A 56 -7.89 0.17 0.07
CA ALA A 56 -7.54 0.27 -1.34
C ALA A 56 -7.60 1.71 -1.87
N ASN A 57 -6.85 1.97 -2.92
CA ASN A 57 -6.81 3.26 -3.64
C ASN A 57 -7.99 3.44 -4.62
N MET A 58 -9.18 3.08 -4.16
CA MET A 58 -10.44 3.18 -4.91
C MET A 58 -11.21 4.44 -4.51
N ASP A 59 -12.01 4.96 -5.46
CA ASP A 59 -12.90 6.08 -5.18
C ASP A 59 -13.84 5.77 -4.01
N GLY A 60 -14.01 6.74 -3.12
CA GLY A 60 -14.78 6.58 -1.88
C GLY A 60 -14.09 5.79 -0.76
N VAL A 61 -12.95 5.16 -1.03
CA VAL A 61 -12.15 4.39 -0.05
C VAL A 61 -10.80 5.05 0.20
N GLY A 62 -10.02 5.31 -0.85
CA GLY A 62 -8.70 5.92 -0.78
C GLY A 62 -8.74 7.44 -0.60
N GLU A 63 -9.50 7.92 0.38
CA GLU A 63 -9.75 9.33 0.64
C GLU A 63 -9.17 9.79 1.98
N LEU A 64 -8.79 11.08 2.06
CA LEU A 64 -8.21 11.65 3.29
C LEU A 64 -9.14 11.59 4.51
N SER A 65 -10.45 11.61 4.31
CA SER A 65 -11.45 11.42 5.38
C SER A 65 -11.38 10.02 5.98
N ILE A 66 -11.30 9.00 5.12
CA ILE A 66 -11.15 7.59 5.52
C ILE A 66 -9.78 7.36 6.16
N ALA A 67 -8.71 7.92 5.56
CA ALA A 67 -7.36 7.86 6.10
C ALA A 67 -7.29 8.40 7.54
N GLY A 68 -8.01 9.47 7.84
CA GLY A 68 -8.12 9.99 9.20
C GLY A 68 -8.66 8.96 10.19
N LYS A 69 -9.76 8.32 9.84
CA LYS A 69 -10.40 7.30 10.67
C LYS A 69 -9.58 6.02 10.83
N LEU A 70 -9.07 5.49 9.75
CA LEU A 70 -8.24 4.28 9.78
C LEU A 70 -6.93 4.49 10.54
N SER A 71 -6.35 5.68 10.45
CA SER A 71 -5.12 6.03 11.17
C SER A 71 -5.31 6.03 12.69
N GLU A 72 -6.52 6.34 13.21
CA GLU A 72 -6.86 6.23 14.64
C GLU A 72 -6.69 4.78 15.14
N HIS A 73 -6.83 3.80 14.24
CA HIS A 73 -6.65 2.37 14.51
C HIS A 73 -5.30 1.82 14.05
N GLY A 74 -4.38 2.67 13.60
CA GLY A 74 -3.08 2.23 13.10
C GLY A 74 -3.14 1.44 11.79
N MET A 75 -4.18 1.66 10.95
CA MET A 75 -4.36 1.03 9.65
C MET A 75 -3.89 1.96 8.54
N ILE A 76 -3.45 1.40 7.39
CA ILE A 76 -2.96 2.17 6.25
C ILE A 76 -4.10 2.49 5.28
N THR A 77 -4.02 3.64 4.64
CA THR A 77 -4.87 4.00 3.50
C THR A 77 -4.02 4.33 2.29
N CYS A 78 -4.25 3.63 1.18
CA CYS A 78 -3.72 4.03 -0.11
C CYS A 78 -4.61 5.13 -0.70
N LEU A 79 -4.10 6.37 -0.75
CA LEU A 79 -4.84 7.46 -1.37
C LEU A 79 -4.96 7.24 -2.88
N THR A 80 -6.09 7.65 -3.46
CA THR A 80 -6.23 7.66 -4.92
C THR A 80 -5.18 8.58 -5.55
N LYS A 81 -4.77 8.29 -6.78
CA LYS A 81 -3.75 9.07 -7.50
C LYS A 81 -4.13 10.51 -7.83
N GLN A 82 -5.39 10.87 -7.64
CA GLN A 82 -5.91 12.22 -7.82
C GLN A 82 -5.60 13.17 -6.64
N HIS A 83 -4.97 12.67 -5.58
CA HIS A 83 -4.54 13.49 -4.44
C HIS A 83 -3.25 14.23 -4.80
N ASP A 84 -3.42 15.48 -5.23
CA ASP A 84 -2.34 16.41 -5.50
C ASP A 84 -1.93 17.23 -4.26
N VAL A 85 -0.93 18.09 -4.41
CA VAL A 85 -0.44 18.99 -3.36
C VAL A 85 -1.57 19.84 -2.78
N LYS A 86 -2.50 20.33 -3.61
CA LYS A 86 -3.59 21.22 -3.17
C LYS A 86 -4.58 20.47 -2.27
N LYS A 87 -5.03 19.28 -2.68
CA LYS A 87 -5.94 18.44 -1.88
C LYS A 87 -5.30 18.05 -0.55
N ILE A 88 -4.03 17.66 -0.55
CA ILE A 88 -3.32 17.26 0.66
C ILE A 88 -3.15 18.45 1.63
N LYS A 89 -2.83 19.65 1.13
CA LYS A 89 -2.73 20.87 1.95
C LYS A 89 -4.03 21.26 2.66
N GLN A 90 -5.16 20.94 2.08
CA GLN A 90 -6.47 21.23 2.69
C GLN A 90 -6.73 20.39 3.96
N ASN A 91 -6.05 19.27 4.13
CA ASN A 91 -6.21 18.42 5.31
C ASN A 91 -5.35 18.91 6.47
N LYS A 92 -5.97 19.59 7.43
CA LYS A 92 -5.29 20.15 8.62
C LYS A 92 -4.62 19.08 9.49
N ASN A 93 -5.06 17.82 9.40
CA ASN A 93 -4.57 16.70 10.20
C ASN A 93 -3.50 15.86 9.50
N ILE A 94 -3.06 16.23 8.30
CA ILE A 94 -2.14 15.41 7.50
C ILE A 94 -0.87 15.01 8.28
N LYS A 95 -0.32 15.93 9.08
CA LYS A 95 0.87 15.68 9.92
C LYS A 95 0.63 14.68 11.06
N LYS A 96 -0.62 14.35 11.38
CA LYS A 96 -0.96 13.34 12.41
C LYS A 96 -1.14 11.95 11.81
N ILE A 97 -1.52 11.87 10.54
CA ILE A 97 -1.94 10.62 9.89
C ILE A 97 -0.97 10.12 8.81
N TYR A 98 0.04 10.90 8.43
CA TYR A 98 0.93 10.60 7.30
C TYR A 98 1.65 9.25 7.40
N GLN A 99 1.90 8.77 8.61
CA GLN A 99 2.59 7.49 8.83
C GLN A 99 1.79 6.29 8.32
N ASN A 100 0.49 6.45 8.17
CA ASN A 100 -0.46 5.45 7.74
C ASN A 100 -1.07 5.79 6.36
N ILE A 101 -0.37 6.58 5.57
CA ILE A 101 -0.78 6.94 4.22
C ILE A 101 0.22 6.43 3.20
N ALA A 102 -0.29 5.74 2.18
CA ALA A 102 0.43 5.42 0.96
C ALA A 102 -0.06 6.33 -0.18
N LEU A 103 0.88 6.95 -0.87
CA LEU A 103 0.59 7.76 -2.07
C LEU A 103 0.54 6.84 -3.28
N SER A 104 -0.60 6.80 -3.98
CA SER A 104 -0.74 5.97 -5.18
C SER A 104 -0.22 6.67 -6.43
N VAL A 105 0.42 5.88 -7.29
CA VAL A 105 0.93 6.31 -8.58
C VAL A 105 0.70 5.21 -9.63
N GLY A 106 0.27 5.61 -10.82
CA GLY A 106 0.30 4.76 -12.01
C GLY A 106 1.67 4.83 -12.70
N ILE A 107 1.77 4.22 -13.88
CA ILE A 107 3.01 4.17 -14.67
C ILE A 107 3.12 5.26 -15.74
N LYS A 108 2.16 6.18 -15.80
CA LYS A 108 2.19 7.30 -16.73
C LYS A 108 3.15 8.39 -16.24
N LYS A 109 3.74 9.12 -17.18
CA LYS A 109 4.66 10.23 -16.86
C LYS A 109 4.01 11.31 -15.99
N GLU A 110 2.74 11.61 -16.23
CA GLU A 110 1.97 12.59 -15.48
C GLU A 110 1.75 12.15 -14.03
N ASP A 111 1.44 10.85 -13.82
CA ASP A 111 1.26 10.27 -12.49
C ASP A 111 2.55 10.39 -11.67
N PHE A 112 3.70 10.06 -12.30
CA PHE A 112 5.00 10.17 -11.66
C PHE A 112 5.39 11.62 -11.36
N ALA A 113 5.10 12.55 -12.27
CA ALA A 113 5.35 13.97 -12.05
C ALA A 113 4.50 14.54 -10.89
N ASN A 114 3.26 14.07 -10.73
CA ASN A 114 2.41 14.44 -9.59
C ASN A 114 2.98 13.88 -8.28
N LEU A 115 3.34 12.60 -8.24
CA LEU A 115 4.00 11.98 -7.08
C LEU A 115 5.25 12.77 -6.66
N ASP A 116 6.07 13.15 -7.63
CA ASP A 116 7.30 13.91 -7.40
C ASP A 116 7.02 15.27 -6.76
N LYS A 117 6.01 15.99 -7.25
CA LYS A 117 5.57 17.27 -6.67
C LYS A 117 5.08 17.08 -5.23
N VAL A 118 4.28 16.04 -4.99
CA VAL A 118 3.76 15.75 -3.65
C VAL A 118 4.89 15.38 -2.69
N LEU A 119 5.84 14.53 -3.08
CA LEU A 119 6.95 14.14 -2.22
C LEU A 119 7.98 15.25 -1.99
N LYS A 120 8.13 16.19 -2.92
CA LYS A 120 8.93 17.42 -2.70
C LYS A 120 8.32 18.34 -1.65
N GLU A 121 7.01 18.50 -1.68
CA GLU A 121 6.28 19.35 -0.73
C GLU A 121 6.11 18.66 0.63
N PHE A 122 5.86 17.34 0.62
CA PHE A 122 5.56 16.54 1.80
C PHE A 122 6.54 15.34 1.91
N SER A 123 7.80 15.63 2.20
CA SER A 123 8.86 14.62 2.28
C SER A 123 8.65 13.55 3.36
N PHE A 124 7.74 13.80 4.30
CA PHE A 124 7.43 12.91 5.42
C PHE A 124 6.63 11.65 5.04
N PHE A 125 5.92 11.62 3.90
CA PHE A 125 5.26 10.39 3.45
C PHE A 125 6.28 9.28 3.22
N LYS A 126 5.99 8.09 3.75
CA LYS A 126 6.90 6.95 3.68
C LYS A 126 6.50 5.93 2.62
N PHE A 127 5.20 5.75 2.38
CA PHE A 127 4.68 4.70 1.51
C PHE A 127 4.33 5.23 0.12
N ILE A 128 4.72 4.46 -0.89
CA ILE A 128 4.33 4.65 -2.29
C ILE A 128 3.63 3.37 -2.75
N CYS A 129 2.39 3.51 -3.23
CA CYS A 129 1.63 2.43 -3.83
C CYS A 129 1.68 2.57 -5.36
N ILE A 130 2.34 1.64 -6.04
CA ILE A 130 2.37 1.62 -7.51
C ILE A 130 1.26 0.67 -7.96
N ASP A 131 0.23 1.21 -8.60
CA ASP A 131 -0.98 0.48 -8.96
C ASP A 131 -1.20 0.48 -10.47
N VAL A 132 -1.32 -0.73 -11.02
CA VAL A 132 -1.56 -1.00 -12.44
C VAL A 132 -2.45 -2.23 -12.62
N ALA A 133 -3.15 -2.30 -13.75
CA ALA A 133 -3.99 -3.45 -14.09
C ALA A 133 -3.19 -4.76 -14.29
N ASN A 134 -1.93 -4.67 -14.76
CA ASN A 134 -1.06 -5.83 -14.98
C ASN A 134 0.36 -5.58 -14.45
N GLY A 135 0.62 -6.05 -13.23
CA GLY A 135 1.92 -5.97 -12.57
C GLY A 135 2.99 -6.94 -13.10
N TYR A 136 2.66 -7.82 -14.04
CA TYR A 136 3.61 -8.78 -14.63
C TYR A 136 4.29 -8.25 -15.89
N SER A 137 4.00 -7.02 -16.32
CA SER A 137 4.64 -6.44 -17.50
C SER A 137 6.07 -6.00 -17.20
N GLU A 138 6.96 -6.12 -18.18
CA GLU A 138 8.33 -5.61 -18.10
C GLU A 138 8.35 -4.10 -17.84
N HIS A 139 7.43 -3.37 -18.48
CA HIS A 139 7.28 -1.93 -18.29
C HIS A 139 7.00 -1.56 -16.83
N PHE A 140 6.12 -2.30 -16.16
CA PHE A 140 5.85 -2.11 -14.73
C PHE A 140 7.11 -2.38 -13.90
N THR A 141 7.81 -3.48 -14.16
CA THR A 141 9.04 -3.83 -13.43
C THR A 141 10.11 -2.74 -13.55
N ASN A 142 10.29 -2.19 -14.75
CA ASN A 142 11.24 -1.10 -15.01
C ASN A 142 10.80 0.19 -14.30
N PHE A 143 9.50 0.47 -14.27
CA PHE A 143 8.97 1.62 -13.54
C PHE A 143 9.20 1.48 -12.03
N VAL A 144 8.95 0.31 -11.43
CA VAL A 144 9.24 0.03 -10.02
C VAL A 144 10.71 0.28 -9.69
N LYS A 145 11.63 -0.17 -10.56
CA LYS A 145 13.07 0.10 -10.40
C LYS A 145 13.35 1.61 -10.39
N SER A 146 12.79 2.35 -11.36
CA SER A 146 12.98 3.81 -11.45
C SER A 146 12.46 4.54 -10.20
N VAL A 147 11.32 4.11 -9.66
CA VAL A 147 10.78 4.67 -8.40
C VAL A 147 11.70 4.34 -7.23
N ARG A 148 12.19 3.10 -7.14
CA ARG A 148 13.12 2.67 -6.09
C ARG A 148 14.43 3.43 -6.14
N ASP A 149 15.01 3.62 -7.30
CA ASP A 149 16.26 4.35 -7.48
C ASP A 149 16.12 5.81 -7.07
N LYS A 150 14.99 6.44 -7.42
CA LYS A 150 14.72 7.83 -7.06
C LYS A 150 14.36 8.01 -5.58
N TYR A 151 13.68 7.04 -4.98
CA TYR A 151 13.19 7.10 -3.60
C TYR A 151 13.63 5.88 -2.77
N PRO A 152 14.94 5.69 -2.54
CA PRO A 152 15.47 4.48 -1.92
C PRO A 152 15.00 4.26 -0.48
N THR A 153 14.62 5.32 0.22
CA THR A 153 14.16 5.26 1.62
C THR A 153 12.63 5.11 1.76
N LYS A 154 11.87 5.17 0.66
CA LYS A 154 10.42 4.99 0.72
C LYS A 154 10.04 3.50 0.78
N LEU A 155 8.83 3.22 1.27
CA LEU A 155 8.26 1.87 1.44
C LEU A 155 7.30 1.54 0.31
#